data_36e19f2a5b80cae5e0c51159c2e11cb5
#
_entry.id   36e19f2a5b80cae5e0c51159c2e11cb5
#
_cell.length_a   1.000
_cell.length_b   1.000
_cell.length_c   1.000
_cell.angle_alpha   90.00
_cell.angle_beta   90.00
_cell.angle_gamma   90.00
#
_symmetry.space_group_name_H-M   'P 1'
#
loop_
_entity.id
_entity.type
_entity.pdbx_description
1 polymer ?
#
loop_
_entity_poly.entity_id
_entity_poly.type
_entity_poly.pdbx_seq_one_letter_code
_entity_poly.pdbx_strand_id
1 'polypeptide(L)'
;AEEFKGDVEIGSIHIGDHCIVGANSTILPNVTLATGASVGANCLVKHDLEGWGLYAGAPVRRIKQRNAERILALEKQFRNSK
;
A
#
# COMPACT_ATOMS: atom_id res chain seq x y z
N ALA A 1 3.08 -2.37 11.21
CA ALA A 1 2.81 -1.97 9.81
C ALA A 1 3.25 -0.54 9.58
N GLU A 2 3.64 -0.25 8.36
CA GLU A 2 4.07 1.08 8.00
C GLU A 2 3.15 1.65 6.92
N GLU A 3 2.65 2.85 7.17
CA GLU A 3 1.84 3.57 6.20
C GLU A 3 2.68 4.65 5.53
N PHE A 4 2.64 4.68 4.21
CA PHE A 4 3.39 5.65 3.43
C PHE A 4 2.50 6.84 3.06
N LYS A 5 2.97 8.04 3.38
CA LYS A 5 2.29 9.30 3.06
C LYS A 5 3.10 10.00 1.98
N GLY A 6 2.46 10.21 0.84
CA GLY A 6 3.16 10.65 -0.34
C GLY A 6 3.82 9.48 -1.05
N ASP A 7 4.28 9.72 -2.26
CA ASP A 7 4.98 8.69 -3.03
C ASP A 7 6.41 8.55 -2.51
N VAL A 8 6.87 7.30 -2.38
CA VAL A 8 8.20 6.98 -1.88
C VAL A 8 8.89 6.06 -2.87
N GLU A 9 10.18 6.29 -3.07
CA GLU A 9 11.00 5.39 -3.86
C GLU A 9 12.13 4.85 -3.01
N ILE A 10 12.31 3.52 -3.04
CA ILE A 10 13.36 2.82 -2.32
C ILE A 10 14.10 1.96 -3.34
N GLY A 11 15.26 2.44 -3.78
CA GLY A 11 15.97 1.81 -4.89
C GLY A 11 15.10 1.84 -6.15
N SER A 12 14.76 0.65 -6.68
CA SER A 12 13.92 0.51 -7.86
C SER A 12 12.44 0.26 -7.52
N ILE A 13 12.08 0.32 -6.23
CA ILE A 13 10.72 0.10 -5.76
C ILE A 13 10.01 1.44 -5.63
N HIS A 14 8.84 1.56 -6.23
CA HIS A 14 8.00 2.75 -6.09
C HIS A 14 6.78 2.42 -5.24
N ILE A 15 6.54 3.20 -4.19
CA ILE A 15 5.41 3.02 -3.27
C ILE A 15 4.55 4.26 -3.30
N GLY A 16 3.32 4.11 -3.76
CA GLY A 16 2.37 5.22 -3.87
C GLY A 16 1.83 5.68 -2.52
N ASP A 17 1.15 6.82 -2.54
CA ASP A 17 0.54 7.41 -1.36
C ASP A 17 -0.52 6.47 -0.76
N HIS A 18 -0.69 6.53 0.55
CA HIS A 18 -1.63 5.72 1.32
C HIS A 18 -1.39 4.20 1.27
N CYS A 19 -0.23 3.76 0.79
CA CYS A 19 0.12 2.36 0.85
C CYS A 19 0.44 1.95 2.29
N ILE A 20 0.08 0.72 2.64
CA ILE A 20 0.41 0.13 3.93
C ILE A 20 1.18 -1.15 3.67
N VAL A 21 2.35 -1.29 4.29
CA VAL A 21 3.16 -2.50 4.16
C VAL A 21 3.35 -3.12 5.54
N GLY A 22 2.88 -4.34 5.70
CA GLY A 22 2.98 -5.07 6.95
C GLY A 22 4.41 -5.49 7.27
N ALA A 23 4.67 -5.77 8.55
CA ALA A 23 6.00 -6.13 9.03
C ALA A 23 6.52 -7.40 8.34
N ASN A 24 7.82 -7.44 8.11
CA ASN A 24 8.53 -8.60 7.54
C ASN A 24 8.06 -8.98 6.13
N SER A 25 7.42 -8.06 5.41
CA SER A 25 7.08 -8.29 4.02
C SER A 25 8.27 -7.97 3.12
N THR A 26 8.40 -8.72 2.04
CA THR A 26 9.46 -8.55 1.05
C THR A 26 8.86 -8.03 -0.25
N ILE A 27 9.43 -6.94 -0.76
CA ILE A 27 9.03 -6.37 -2.05
C ILE A 27 10.24 -6.50 -2.98
N LEU A 28 10.05 -7.18 -4.10
CA LEU A 28 11.15 -7.41 -5.03
C LEU A 28 11.45 -6.14 -5.85
N PRO A 29 12.66 -6.04 -6.42
CA PRO A 29 13.04 -4.88 -7.24
C PRO A 29 12.09 -4.65 -8.42
N ASN A 30 11.98 -3.39 -8.81
CA ASN A 30 11.19 -2.94 -9.96
C ASN A 30 9.67 -3.12 -9.79
N VAL A 31 9.20 -3.30 -8.55
CA VAL A 31 7.77 -3.40 -8.25
C VAL A 31 7.22 -2.02 -7.94
N THR A 32 6.01 -1.75 -8.43
CA THR A 32 5.27 -0.53 -8.13
C THR A 32 4.03 -0.89 -7.32
N LEU A 33 3.88 -0.26 -6.16
CA LEU A 33 2.66 -0.32 -5.36
C LEU A 33 1.84 0.93 -5.67
N ALA A 34 0.74 0.78 -6.36
CA ALA A 34 -0.10 1.92 -6.71
C ALA A 34 -0.77 2.50 -5.46
N THR A 35 -1.17 3.76 -5.55
CA THR A 35 -1.78 4.49 -4.44
C THR A 35 -2.84 3.66 -3.72
N GLY A 36 -2.72 3.59 -2.40
CA GLY A 36 -3.70 2.91 -1.55
C GLY A 36 -3.54 1.40 -1.42
N ALA A 37 -2.57 0.78 -2.07
CA ALA A 37 -2.35 -0.66 -1.94
C ALA A 37 -1.96 -1.01 -0.50
N SER A 38 -2.55 -2.06 0.06
CA SER A 38 -2.25 -2.51 1.42
C SER A 38 -1.74 -3.95 1.38
N VAL A 39 -0.60 -4.18 1.99
CA VAL A 39 0.06 -5.49 2.03
C VAL A 39 0.11 -5.97 3.48
N GLY A 40 -0.35 -7.18 3.73
CA GLY A 40 -0.29 -7.79 5.06
C GLY A 40 1.13 -8.12 5.50
N ALA A 41 1.26 -8.63 6.72
CA ALA A 41 2.57 -9.02 7.26
C ALA A 41 3.08 -10.31 6.62
N ASN A 42 4.40 -10.46 6.56
CA ASN A 42 5.08 -11.66 6.06
C ASN A 42 4.69 -12.04 4.63
N CYS A 43 4.48 -11.04 3.79
CA CYS A 43 4.06 -11.24 2.41
C CYS A 43 5.24 -11.13 1.45
N LEU A 44 5.08 -11.72 0.27
CA LEU A 44 6.04 -11.58 -0.82
C LEU A 44 5.36 -10.87 -2.00
N VAL A 45 5.84 -9.67 -2.32
CA VAL A 45 5.35 -8.88 -3.45
C VAL A 45 6.36 -8.98 -4.58
N LYS A 46 6.00 -9.66 -5.66
CA LYS A 46 6.91 -9.88 -6.79
C LYS A 46 6.42 -9.29 -8.11
N HIS A 47 5.29 -8.60 -8.10
CA HIS A 47 4.79 -7.89 -9.27
C HIS A 47 3.99 -6.66 -8.81
N ASP A 48 3.70 -5.76 -9.73
CA ASP A 48 3.00 -4.53 -9.43
C ASP A 48 1.62 -4.81 -8.82
N LEU A 49 1.22 -3.97 -7.85
CA LEU A 49 -0.07 -4.08 -7.20
C LEU A 49 -0.96 -2.90 -7.60
N GLU A 50 -2.23 -3.22 -7.86
CA GLU A 50 -3.22 -2.20 -8.19
C GLU A 50 -3.58 -1.37 -6.96
N GLY A 51 -4.02 -0.14 -7.20
CA GLY A 51 -4.41 0.77 -6.13
C GLY A 51 -5.63 0.29 -5.36
N TRP A 52 -5.67 0.65 -4.09
CA TRP A 52 -6.78 0.40 -3.16
C TRP A 52 -7.13 -1.08 -2.99
N GLY A 53 -6.22 -1.96 -3.36
CA GLY A 53 -6.37 -3.39 -3.09
C GLY A 53 -5.77 -3.78 -1.75
N LEU A 54 -6.34 -4.80 -1.12
CA LEU A 54 -5.78 -5.44 0.05
C LEU A 54 -5.17 -6.77 -0.38
N TYR A 55 -3.89 -6.95 -0.09
CA TYR A 55 -3.12 -8.09 -0.57
C TYR A 55 -2.53 -8.86 0.60
N ALA A 56 -2.49 -10.18 0.47
CA ALA A 56 -1.85 -11.03 1.47
C ALA A 56 -1.30 -12.30 0.81
N GLY A 57 -0.34 -12.93 1.48
CA GLY A 57 0.22 -14.20 1.05
C GLY A 57 1.63 -14.10 0.50
N ALA A 58 2.20 -15.24 0.17
CA ALA A 58 3.52 -15.36 -0.42
C ALA A 58 3.48 -16.40 -1.54
N PRO A 59 3.33 -15.98 -2.82
CA PRO A 59 3.17 -14.61 -3.30
C PRO A 59 1.81 -14.02 -2.94
N VAL A 60 1.74 -12.68 -2.91
CA VAL A 60 0.51 -12.01 -2.54
C VAL A 60 -0.60 -12.23 -3.54
N ARG A 61 -1.83 -12.27 -3.01
CA ARG A 61 -3.06 -12.30 -3.79
C ARG A 61 -3.98 -11.21 -3.30
N ARG A 62 -4.75 -10.63 -4.20
CA ARG A 62 -5.74 -9.62 -3.83
C ARG A 62 -6.88 -10.28 -3.07
N ILE A 63 -7.16 -9.76 -1.87
CA ILE A 63 -8.23 -10.29 -1.02
C ILE A 63 -9.52 -9.52 -1.23
N LYS A 64 -9.42 -8.17 -1.17
CA LYS A 64 -10.57 -7.30 -1.35
C LYS A 64 -10.08 -5.89 -1.69
N GLN A 65 -11.02 -5.02 -1.98
CA GLN A 65 -10.73 -3.62 -2.24
C GLN A 65 -10.88 -2.82 -0.96
N ARG A 66 -9.96 -1.87 -0.73
CA ARG A 66 -10.09 -0.90 0.36
C ARG A 66 -11.12 0.15 -0.04
N ASN A 67 -11.76 0.77 0.95
CA ASN A 67 -12.69 1.86 0.70
C ASN A 67 -11.92 3.18 0.54
N ALA A 68 -11.58 3.51 -0.70
CA ALA A 68 -10.82 4.70 -1.03
C ALA A 68 -11.54 5.98 -0.61
N GLU A 69 -12.83 6.06 -0.88
CA GLU A 69 -13.61 7.25 -0.55
C GLU A 69 -13.60 7.55 0.93
N ARG A 70 -13.77 6.52 1.75
CA ARG A 70 -13.76 6.69 3.20
C ARG A 70 -12.39 7.12 3.71
N ILE A 71 -11.34 6.51 3.19
CA ILE A 71 -9.97 6.82 3.62
C ILE A 71 -9.63 8.26 3.26
N LEU A 72 -9.93 8.68 2.03
CA LEU A 72 -9.66 10.05 1.58
C LEU A 72 -10.52 11.07 2.31
N ALA A 73 -11.78 10.72 2.61
CA ALA A 73 -12.67 11.60 3.37
C ALA A 73 -12.16 11.81 4.80
N LEU A 74 -11.70 10.75 5.44
CA LEU A 74 -11.13 10.85 6.79
C LEU A 74 -9.86 11.69 6.80
N GLU A 75 -9.01 11.54 5.79
CA GLU A 75 -7.81 12.35 5.68
C GLU A 75 -8.15 13.83 5.51
N LYS A 76 -9.10 14.15 4.66
CA LYS A 76 -9.54 15.52 4.44
C LYS A 76 -10.12 16.13 5.73
N GLN A 77 -10.94 15.37 6.43
CA GLN A 77 -11.51 15.81 7.70
C GLN A 77 -10.42 16.09 8.73
N PHE A 78 -9.44 15.20 8.82
CA PHE A 78 -8.32 15.36 9.73
C PHE A 78 -7.51 16.61 9.41
N ARG A 79 -7.24 16.88 8.13
CA ARG A 79 -6.53 18.08 7.71
C ARG A 79 -7.30 19.35 8.04
N ASN A 80 -8.61 19.32 7.87
CA ASN A 80 -9.46 20.49 8.13
C ASN A 80 -9.64 20.78 9.61
N SER A 81 -9.41 19.82 10.48
CA SER A 81 -9.54 20.00 11.92
C SER A 81 -8.31 20.61 12.58
N LYS A 82 -7.26 20.84 11.80
CA LYS A 82 -6.04 21.50 12.28
C LYS A 82 -6.09 23.02 11.97
#